data_4d47f1f061bdf570dc099bfc4ed5d97b
#
_entry.id   4d47f1f061bdf570dc099bfc4ed5d97b
#
_cell.length_a   1.000
_cell.length_b   1.000
_cell.length_c   1.000
_cell.angle_alpha   90.00
_cell.angle_beta   90.00
_cell.angle_gamma   90.00
#
_symmetry.space_group_name_H-M   'P 1'
#
loop_
_entity.id
_entity.type
_entity.pdbx_description
1 polymer ?
#
loop_
_entity_poly.entity_id
_entity_poly.type
_entity_poly.pdbx_seq_one_letter_code
_entity_poly.pdbx_strand_id
1 'polypeptide(L)'
;MDNMEPSMEDFVNDLGDGGKADPTAVIIAMERAALDRWGKGDPSGFIEIAAPDVVYFDPFIDRRLDGREALAAYYEGIRGKVSVSRYELVNPRVQLVGSAAVLTFNYVSYSGSEYASRWNCTEVYRRSQNGWEIIQTHWSYQYSKQ
;
A
#
# COMPACT_ATOMS: atom_id res chain seq x y z
N MET A 1 -15.59 13.20 -33.38
CA MET A 1 -15.16 12.51 -32.24
C MET A 1 -15.12 13.40 -31.05
N ASP A 2 -15.56 12.85 -30.07
CA ASP A 2 -15.77 13.51 -28.90
C ASP A 2 -14.56 13.48 -28.05
N ASN A 3 -14.10 14.61 -27.66
CA ASN A 3 -12.94 14.73 -26.81
C ASN A 3 -13.33 14.97 -25.38
N MET A 4 -14.51 14.51 -25.05
CA MET A 4 -15.01 14.70 -23.72
C MET A 4 -14.15 13.94 -22.74
N GLU A 5 -13.80 14.58 -21.66
CA GLU A 5 -13.09 13.92 -20.60
C GLU A 5 -13.99 12.90 -19.93
N PRO A 6 -13.45 11.77 -19.49
CA PRO A 6 -14.29 10.81 -18.77
C PRO A 6 -14.85 11.42 -17.52
N SER A 7 -16.08 11.06 -17.21
CA SER A 7 -16.70 11.48 -15.98
C SER A 7 -16.06 10.76 -14.79
N MET A 8 -16.35 11.25 -13.59
CA MET A 8 -15.90 10.57 -12.39
C MET A 8 -16.47 9.17 -12.33
N GLU A 9 -17.69 8.99 -12.80
CA GLU A 9 -18.33 7.69 -12.82
C GLU A 9 -17.58 6.74 -13.74
N ASP A 10 -17.17 7.19 -14.91
CA ASP A 10 -16.39 6.36 -15.82
C ASP A 10 -15.06 5.97 -15.20
N PHE A 11 -14.42 6.90 -14.51
CA PHE A 11 -13.15 6.64 -13.85
C PHE A 11 -13.32 5.58 -12.77
N VAL A 12 -14.36 5.69 -11.96
CA VAL A 12 -14.62 4.73 -10.90
C VAL A 12 -14.93 3.34 -11.49
N ASN A 13 -15.69 3.30 -12.57
CA ASN A 13 -16.00 2.03 -13.22
C ASN A 13 -14.75 1.37 -13.77
N ASP A 14 -13.86 2.16 -14.36
CA ASP A 14 -12.60 1.63 -14.86
C ASP A 14 -11.75 1.07 -13.74
N LEU A 15 -11.73 1.74 -12.60
CA LEU A 15 -11.01 1.21 -11.44
C LEU A 15 -11.61 -0.11 -10.99
N GLY A 16 -12.94 -0.21 -11.01
CA GLY A 16 -13.63 -1.40 -10.54
C GLY A 16 -13.42 -2.59 -11.42
N ASP A 17 -13.50 -2.42 -12.72
CA ASP A 17 -13.37 -3.55 -13.64
C ASP A 17 -11.97 -3.65 -14.22
N GLY A 18 -11.11 -2.68 -13.94
CA GLY A 18 -9.74 -2.70 -14.42
C GLY A 18 -9.62 -2.56 -15.92
N GLY A 19 -10.67 -2.02 -16.58
CA GLY A 19 -10.71 -2.00 -18.02
C GLY A 19 -9.72 -1.06 -18.65
N LYS A 20 -9.79 0.23 -18.32
CA LYS A 20 -9.05 1.25 -19.04
C LYS A 20 -8.08 2.04 -18.20
N ALA A 21 -8.28 2.10 -16.89
CA ALA A 21 -7.37 2.82 -16.04
C ALA A 21 -6.03 2.11 -15.98
N ASP A 22 -4.96 2.87 -15.95
CA ASP A 22 -3.62 2.32 -15.86
C ASP A 22 -3.43 1.66 -14.50
N PRO A 23 -3.29 0.34 -14.43
CA PRO A 23 -3.15 -0.32 -13.13
C PRO A 23 -1.96 0.16 -12.33
N THR A 24 -0.87 0.52 -13.01
CA THR A 24 0.31 1.03 -12.32
C THR A 24 -0.02 2.31 -11.55
N ALA A 25 -0.68 3.25 -12.21
CA ALA A 25 -1.05 4.51 -11.56
C ALA A 25 -2.06 4.29 -10.43
N VAL A 26 -3.01 3.39 -10.65
CA VAL A 26 -4.04 3.09 -9.63
C VAL A 26 -3.39 2.53 -8.38
N ILE A 27 -2.51 1.55 -8.55
CA ILE A 27 -1.89 0.86 -7.41
C ILE A 27 -1.00 1.81 -6.63
N ILE A 28 -0.21 2.63 -7.33
CA ILE A 28 0.65 3.60 -6.64
C ILE A 28 -0.20 4.62 -5.89
N ALA A 29 -1.32 5.04 -6.46
CA ALA A 29 -2.21 5.99 -5.79
C ALA A 29 -2.84 5.37 -4.54
N MET A 30 -3.22 4.09 -4.61
CA MET A 30 -3.76 3.38 -3.45
C MET A 30 -2.73 3.31 -2.32
N GLU A 31 -1.49 3.02 -2.69
CA GLU A 31 -0.41 2.94 -1.70
C GLU A 31 -0.17 4.28 -1.04
N ARG A 32 -0.10 5.35 -1.84
CA ARG A 32 0.10 6.68 -1.29
C ARG A 32 -1.01 7.10 -0.35
N ALA A 33 -2.26 6.79 -0.71
CA ALA A 33 -3.38 7.15 0.15
C ALA A 33 -3.30 6.45 1.50
N ALA A 34 -2.92 5.16 1.49
CA ALA A 34 -2.79 4.40 2.72
C ALA A 34 -1.61 4.90 3.55
N LEU A 35 -0.49 5.23 2.90
CA LEU A 35 0.69 5.76 3.61
C LEU A 35 0.41 7.14 4.21
N ASP A 36 -0.38 7.97 3.52
CA ASP A 36 -0.76 9.27 4.06
C ASP A 36 -1.52 9.11 5.38
N ARG A 37 -2.46 8.17 5.42
CA ARG A 37 -3.22 7.91 6.65
C ARG A 37 -2.34 7.29 7.72
N TRP A 38 -1.47 6.37 7.33
CA TRP A 38 -0.55 5.72 8.25
C TRP A 38 0.29 6.75 9.00
N GLY A 39 0.81 7.75 8.29
CA GLY A 39 1.66 8.76 8.89
C GLY A 39 0.93 9.65 9.89
N LYS A 40 -0.40 9.66 9.84
CA LYS A 40 -1.22 10.40 10.78
C LYS A 40 -1.73 9.53 11.93
N GLY A 41 -1.22 8.31 12.02
CA GLY A 41 -1.61 7.39 13.08
C GLY A 41 -2.85 6.58 12.78
N ASP A 42 -3.29 6.55 11.52
CA ASP A 42 -4.49 5.83 11.10
C ASP A 42 -4.11 4.64 10.21
N PRO A 43 -4.03 3.44 10.77
CA PRO A 43 -3.69 2.26 9.97
C PRO A 43 -4.87 1.70 9.16
N SER A 44 -6.06 2.25 9.32
CA SER A 44 -7.25 1.71 8.65
C SER A 44 -7.14 1.77 7.14
N GLY A 45 -6.34 2.70 6.59
CA GLY A 45 -6.16 2.79 5.15
C GLY A 45 -5.65 1.50 4.55
N PHE A 46 -4.70 0.85 5.21
CA PHE A 46 -4.18 -0.43 4.73
C PHE A 46 -5.17 -1.56 4.93
N ILE A 47 -5.95 -1.53 6.00
CA ILE A 47 -6.94 -2.57 6.24
C ILE A 47 -8.04 -2.52 5.19
N GLU A 48 -8.42 -1.32 4.77
CA GLU A 48 -9.50 -1.14 3.78
C GLU A 48 -9.13 -1.69 2.42
N ILE A 49 -7.85 -1.72 2.08
CA ILE A 49 -7.42 -2.24 0.78
C ILE A 49 -6.81 -3.65 0.88
N ALA A 50 -6.84 -4.25 2.06
CA ALA A 50 -6.34 -5.62 2.25
C ALA A 50 -7.43 -6.61 1.90
N ALA A 51 -7.04 -7.68 1.20
CA ALA A 51 -7.95 -8.78 0.92
C ALA A 51 -8.18 -9.61 2.19
N PRO A 52 -9.29 -10.34 2.26
CA PRO A 52 -9.54 -11.17 3.45
C PRO A 52 -8.43 -12.17 3.73
N ASP A 53 -7.73 -12.66 2.70
CA ASP A 53 -6.68 -13.66 2.83
C ASP A 53 -5.28 -13.07 2.79
N VAL A 54 -5.11 -11.80 3.10
CA VAL A 54 -3.82 -11.12 3.09
C VAL A 54 -2.85 -11.82 4.04
N VAL A 55 -1.56 -11.85 3.66
CA VAL A 55 -0.49 -12.28 4.55
C VAL A 55 0.50 -11.14 4.72
N TYR A 56 1.19 -11.12 5.84
CA TYR A 56 1.94 -9.92 6.23
C TYR A 56 3.17 -10.27 7.05
N PHE A 57 4.28 -9.61 6.73
CA PHE A 57 5.51 -9.63 7.51
C PHE A 57 6.00 -8.21 7.74
N ASP A 58 6.58 -7.97 8.91
CA ASP A 58 7.43 -6.81 9.13
C ASP A 58 8.51 -7.17 10.14
N PRO A 59 9.49 -6.27 10.39
CA PRO A 59 10.62 -6.62 11.27
C PRO A 59 10.28 -6.78 12.75
N PHE A 60 9.05 -6.48 13.16
CA PHE A 60 8.69 -6.46 14.58
C PHE A 60 7.92 -7.69 15.01
N ILE A 61 7.59 -8.58 14.08
CA ILE A 61 6.85 -9.81 14.40
C ILE A 61 7.72 -11.01 14.07
N ASP A 62 7.50 -12.09 14.81
CA ASP A 62 8.35 -13.28 14.67
C ASP A 62 7.79 -14.30 13.68
N ARG A 63 6.56 -14.09 13.22
CA ARG A 63 5.97 -15.00 12.26
C ARG A 63 4.95 -14.27 11.42
N ARG A 64 4.60 -14.88 10.30
CA ARG A 64 3.65 -14.30 9.35
C ARG A 64 2.28 -14.14 9.99
N LEU A 65 1.64 -13.01 9.73
CA LEU A 65 0.22 -12.84 10.06
C LEU A 65 -0.60 -13.33 8.88
N ASP A 66 -1.60 -14.14 9.16
CA ASP A 66 -2.49 -14.70 8.14
C ASP A 66 -3.88 -14.12 8.31
N GLY A 67 -4.36 -13.43 7.28
CA GLY A 67 -5.70 -12.91 7.23
C GLY A 67 -5.84 -11.47 7.66
N ARG A 68 -6.88 -10.83 7.12
CA ARG A 68 -7.13 -9.41 7.41
C ARG A 68 -7.47 -9.16 8.86
N GLU A 69 -8.15 -10.12 9.53
CA GLU A 69 -8.48 -9.93 10.94
C GLU A 69 -7.23 -9.88 11.80
N ALA A 70 -6.27 -10.76 11.54
CA ALA A 70 -5.02 -10.77 12.30
C ALA A 70 -4.24 -9.48 12.06
N LEU A 71 -4.20 -9.03 10.81
CA LEU A 71 -3.51 -7.78 10.47
C LEU A 71 -4.20 -6.60 11.15
N ALA A 72 -5.54 -6.56 11.13
CA ALA A 72 -6.28 -5.48 11.74
C ALA A 72 -6.03 -5.42 13.25
N ALA A 73 -5.99 -6.57 13.91
CA ALA A 73 -5.73 -6.61 15.35
C ALA A 73 -4.34 -6.09 15.66
N TYR A 74 -3.35 -6.48 14.86
CA TYR A 74 -1.98 -6.00 15.02
C TYR A 74 -1.91 -4.50 14.84
N TYR A 75 -2.56 -3.98 13.79
CA TYR A 75 -2.51 -2.56 13.47
C TYR A 75 -3.27 -1.71 14.50
N GLU A 76 -4.32 -2.26 15.14
CA GLU A 76 -5.01 -1.51 16.19
C GLU A 76 -4.08 -1.18 17.35
N GLY A 77 -3.14 -2.05 17.65
CA GLY A 77 -2.14 -1.77 18.67
C GLY A 77 -1.20 -0.64 18.30
N ILE A 78 -1.15 -0.29 17.03
CA ILE A 78 -0.27 0.77 16.52
C ILE A 78 -1.03 2.09 16.36
N ARG A 79 -2.35 2.04 16.31
CA ARG A 79 -3.19 3.22 16.06
C ARG A 79 -2.82 4.36 17.01
N GLY A 80 -2.58 5.52 16.42
CA GLY A 80 -2.25 6.72 17.17
C GLY A 80 -0.80 6.81 17.63
N LYS A 81 0.00 5.78 17.36
CA LYS A 81 1.39 5.74 17.82
C LYS A 81 2.39 6.11 16.76
N VAL A 82 1.97 6.18 15.49
CA VAL A 82 2.83 6.55 14.39
C VAL A 82 2.58 8.01 14.06
N SER A 83 3.67 8.77 13.91
CA SER A 83 3.58 10.15 13.48
C SER A 83 4.73 10.39 12.51
N VAL A 84 4.39 10.59 11.25
CA VAL A 84 5.35 10.82 10.19
C VAL A 84 5.12 12.23 9.67
N SER A 85 6.12 13.09 9.80
CA SER A 85 5.98 14.48 9.34
C SER A 85 5.99 14.57 7.83
N ARG A 86 6.76 13.71 7.16
CA ARG A 86 6.73 13.57 5.70
C ARG A 86 7.39 12.25 5.33
N TYR A 87 7.14 11.79 4.11
CA TYR A 87 7.77 10.57 3.63
C TYR A 87 8.09 10.69 2.15
N GLU A 88 8.95 9.81 1.69
CA GLU A 88 9.27 9.66 0.28
C GLU A 88 8.97 8.25 -0.15
N LEU A 89 8.24 8.13 -1.25
CA LEU A 89 8.01 6.86 -1.92
C LEU A 89 9.00 6.81 -3.07
N VAL A 90 10.05 6.03 -2.91
CA VAL A 90 11.21 6.07 -3.80
C VAL A 90 11.13 4.96 -4.83
N ASN A 91 11.15 5.31 -6.09
CA ASN A 91 11.18 4.40 -7.22
C ASN A 91 10.09 3.32 -7.18
N PRO A 92 8.82 3.70 -7.02
CA PRO A 92 7.77 2.68 -7.03
C PRO A 92 7.70 2.04 -8.39
N ARG A 93 7.64 0.71 -8.41
CA ARG A 93 7.56 -0.06 -9.64
C ARG A 93 6.47 -1.10 -9.50
N VAL A 94 5.65 -1.20 -10.54
CA VAL A 94 4.57 -2.18 -10.59
C VAL A 94 4.85 -3.15 -11.73
N GLN A 95 4.84 -4.44 -11.40
CA GLN A 95 4.98 -5.50 -12.39
C GLN A 95 3.67 -6.25 -12.45
N LEU A 96 3.05 -6.29 -13.64
CA LEU A 96 1.74 -6.91 -13.84
C LEU A 96 1.92 -8.34 -14.32
N VAL A 97 1.22 -9.28 -13.67
CA VAL A 97 1.27 -10.69 -14.03
C VAL A 97 -0.16 -11.22 -13.95
N GLY A 98 -0.84 -11.31 -15.07
CA GLY A 98 -2.23 -11.75 -15.10
C GLY A 98 -3.11 -10.84 -14.23
N SER A 99 -3.78 -11.42 -13.27
CA SER A 99 -4.64 -10.65 -12.36
C SER A 99 -3.91 -10.19 -11.11
N ALA A 100 -2.58 -10.30 -11.11
CA ALA A 100 -1.77 -9.87 -9.97
C ALA A 100 -0.86 -8.72 -10.38
N ALA A 101 -0.49 -7.92 -9.41
CA ALA A 101 0.46 -6.83 -9.60
C ALA A 101 1.40 -6.82 -8.42
N VAL A 102 2.69 -6.73 -8.68
CA VAL A 102 3.71 -6.68 -7.64
C VAL A 102 4.25 -5.27 -7.58
N LEU A 103 4.08 -4.62 -6.45
CA LEU A 103 4.60 -3.28 -6.21
C LEU A 103 5.81 -3.37 -5.32
N THR A 104 6.91 -2.76 -5.76
CA THR A 104 8.10 -2.64 -4.93
C THR A 104 8.53 -1.19 -4.85
N PHE A 105 9.02 -0.79 -3.71
CA PHE A 105 9.53 0.57 -3.51
C PHE A 105 10.41 0.61 -2.28
N ASN A 106 11.19 1.68 -2.18
CA ASN A 106 11.82 2.05 -0.94
C ASN A 106 11.01 3.17 -0.31
N TYR A 107 10.92 3.15 0.99
CA TYR A 107 10.12 4.11 1.74
C TYR A 107 11.02 4.76 2.76
N VAL A 108 11.01 6.10 2.80
CA VAL A 108 11.77 6.85 3.78
C VAL A 108 10.78 7.71 4.53
N SER A 109 10.72 7.54 5.84
CA SER A 109 9.82 8.33 6.66
C SER A 109 10.63 9.22 7.60
N TYR A 110 10.11 10.40 7.86
CA TYR A 110 10.75 11.39 8.71
C TYR A 110 9.86 11.70 9.89
N SER A 111 10.43 11.62 11.08
CA SER A 111 9.74 11.98 12.32
C SER A 111 10.53 13.11 12.93
N GLY A 112 9.93 14.29 12.99
CA GLY A 112 10.65 15.47 13.41
C GLY A 112 11.62 15.89 12.33
N SER A 113 12.65 16.62 12.70
CA SER A 113 13.54 17.25 11.74
C SER A 113 14.74 16.40 11.38
N GLU A 114 15.07 15.38 12.15
CA GLU A 114 16.37 14.74 12.00
C GLU A 114 16.31 13.24 11.82
N TYR A 115 15.29 12.58 12.30
CA TYR A 115 15.25 11.13 12.26
C TYR A 115 14.60 10.63 10.98
N ALA A 116 15.28 9.74 10.29
CA ALA A 116 14.75 9.10 9.09
C ALA A 116 14.80 7.59 9.25
N SER A 117 13.71 6.93 8.91
CA SER A 117 13.64 5.47 8.84
C SER A 117 13.58 5.06 7.38
N ARG A 118 14.36 4.06 7.01
CA ARG A 118 14.47 3.62 5.61
C ARG A 118 14.08 2.16 5.50
N TRP A 119 13.19 1.87 4.54
CA TRP A 119 12.53 0.58 4.44
C TRP A 119 12.53 0.07 3.02
N ASN A 120 12.44 -1.25 2.90
CA ASN A 120 12.09 -1.92 1.64
C ASN A 120 10.67 -2.43 1.78
N CYS A 121 9.92 -2.37 0.70
CA CYS A 121 8.56 -2.90 0.72
C CYS A 121 8.25 -3.62 -0.57
N THR A 122 7.65 -4.79 -0.43
CA THR A 122 7.05 -5.52 -1.54
C THR A 122 5.61 -5.79 -1.18
N GLU A 123 4.70 -5.44 -2.09
CA GLU A 123 3.28 -5.74 -1.92
C GLU A 123 2.75 -6.37 -3.17
N VAL A 124 1.93 -7.40 -3.00
CA VAL A 124 1.25 -8.05 -4.11
C VAL A 124 -0.21 -7.66 -4.03
N TYR A 125 -0.72 -7.12 -5.12
CA TYR A 125 -2.13 -6.78 -5.28
C TYR A 125 -2.77 -7.81 -6.19
N ARG A 126 -4.04 -8.10 -5.94
CA ARG A 126 -4.84 -9.00 -6.78
C ARG A 126 -6.07 -8.24 -7.25
N ARG A 127 -6.39 -8.37 -8.53
CA ARG A 127 -7.60 -7.78 -9.06
C ARG A 127 -8.83 -8.50 -8.50
N SER A 128 -9.81 -7.72 -8.08
CA SER A 128 -11.05 -8.24 -7.53
C SER A 128 -12.21 -7.51 -8.18
N GLN A 129 -13.42 -7.89 -7.81
CA GLN A 129 -14.60 -7.19 -8.31
C GLN A 129 -14.65 -5.74 -7.90
N ASN A 130 -13.99 -5.41 -6.80
CA ASN A 130 -13.97 -4.05 -6.25
C ASN A 130 -12.70 -3.29 -6.61
N GLY A 131 -11.95 -3.76 -7.59
CA GLY A 131 -10.70 -3.14 -7.99
C GLY A 131 -9.52 -3.99 -7.58
N TRP A 132 -8.56 -3.41 -6.91
CA TRP A 132 -7.36 -4.10 -6.49
C TRP A 132 -7.34 -4.23 -4.98
N GLU A 133 -6.84 -5.37 -4.49
CA GLU A 133 -6.68 -5.60 -3.05
C GLU A 133 -5.30 -6.18 -2.79
N ILE A 134 -4.71 -5.82 -1.65
CA ILE A 134 -3.41 -6.35 -1.26
C ILE A 134 -3.59 -7.77 -0.72
N ILE A 135 -2.83 -8.73 -1.25
CA ILE A 135 -2.82 -10.10 -0.75
C ILE A 135 -1.55 -10.44 0.01
N GLN A 136 -0.52 -9.62 -0.11
CA GLN A 136 0.74 -9.89 0.59
C GLN A 136 1.50 -8.59 0.77
N THR A 137 2.04 -8.39 1.97
CA THR A 137 2.90 -7.25 2.27
C THR A 137 4.10 -7.74 3.04
N HIS A 138 5.27 -7.23 2.68
CA HIS A 138 6.50 -7.57 3.38
C HIS A 138 7.34 -6.30 3.51
N TRP A 139 7.56 -5.88 4.74
CA TRP A 139 8.41 -4.74 5.07
C TRP A 139 9.69 -5.23 5.69
N SER A 140 10.83 -4.64 5.29
CA SER A 140 12.10 -4.88 5.94
C SER A 140 12.85 -3.56 6.03
N TYR A 141 13.82 -3.49 6.91
CA TYR A 141 14.69 -2.32 6.98
C TYR A 141 15.69 -2.36 5.85
N GLN A 142 15.99 -1.18 5.33
CA GLN A 142 17.05 -1.05 4.35
C GLN A 142 18.39 -1.29 5.05
N TYR A 143 19.23 -2.10 4.41
CA TYR A 143 20.54 -2.38 4.99
C TYR A 143 21.36 -1.09 5.06
N SER A 144 21.97 -0.85 6.19
CA SER A 144 22.80 0.30 6.39
C SER A 144 24.24 -0.16 6.57
N LYS A 145 25.09 0.24 5.64
CA LYS A 145 26.49 -0.11 5.71
C LYS A 145 27.19 0.89 6.62
N GLN A 146 27.87 0.37 7.62
CA GLN A 146 28.59 1.21 8.57
C GLN A 146 29.97 1.58 8.05
#